data_5faa7d8f44eb5836c7c886d8da1fb3a0
#
_entry.id   5faa7d8f44eb5836c7c886d8da1fb3a0
#
_cell.length_a   1.000
_cell.length_b   1.000
_cell.length_c   1.000
_cell.angle_alpha   90.00
_cell.angle_beta   90.00
_cell.angle_gamma   90.00
#
_symmetry.space_group_name_H-M   'P 1'
#
loop_
_entity.id
_entity.type
_entity.pdbx_description
1 polymer ?
#
loop_
_entity_poly.entity_id
_entity_poly.type
_entity_poly.pdbx_seq_one_letter_code
_entity_poly.pdbx_strand_id
1 'polypeptide(L)'
;MKQVKLLDCTLRDGGYVNDWEFGHDNIVTIFERLISAGVDILEVGFLDDRRTFDRNRTIMPTTQCADQIFGKLDKGNTMIVAMIDYGTCDISNLSPCSESYIDGIRVIFKKHVMHEAIQFCHEVKKLGYKVFAQAVSITSYSDRELLDLVDLVNDLEPYAMSLVDTYGLLHQDNLLHYFQLLNYNLKPSIAIGYHSHNNFQLAYSNSMEVLREPAVLVDATLYGMGKSAGNLPIELISMYMNTVFGRNFNVSQMLEAIDISIMPFFRKSPWGYNLFFYISASNNCHPNYVRFLMDKHTLSLKSINTILDAIEPEKKLLYDKDYIETLYRRYQSTECNDEADIQALSASWSDRPLLLLGPGKNLELEKEAILSYIKAHNPITISVNFIPEGIPIDYAFLSNSRRYVQLNNRLLEHADAQGRPVRVIATSNVTNVKDTHFDYTLNYNSLIDQNAEIIDNSFVMLLNVLTKTSVHHAACAGFDGYTVDGDNYYNSAMDYRIAREKSQSINQYVIDTLKRLAGTLTLEFLTDSKYVK
;
A
#
# COMPACT_ATOMS: atom_id res chain seq x y z
N MET A 1 -26.75 -23.90 -24.34
CA MET A 1 -26.54 -23.20 -23.08
C MET A 1 -25.18 -22.51 -23.17
N LYS A 2 -25.05 -21.27 -22.69
CA LYS A 2 -23.77 -20.59 -22.61
C LYS A 2 -22.80 -21.42 -21.77
N GLN A 3 -21.57 -21.62 -22.25
CA GLN A 3 -20.52 -22.26 -21.47
C GLN A 3 -19.84 -21.20 -20.59
N VAL A 4 -20.43 -20.93 -19.46
CA VAL A 4 -19.78 -20.08 -18.42
C VAL A 4 -19.05 -20.98 -17.44
N LYS A 5 -17.79 -20.67 -17.13
CA LYS A 5 -16.93 -21.43 -16.22
C LYS A 5 -16.46 -20.59 -15.06
N LEU A 6 -16.33 -21.24 -13.91
CA LEU A 6 -15.81 -20.66 -12.68
C LEU A 6 -14.44 -21.25 -12.37
N LEU A 7 -13.46 -20.37 -12.19
CA LEU A 7 -12.13 -20.72 -11.73
C LEU A 7 -11.91 -20.17 -10.32
N ASP A 8 -11.49 -21.04 -9.39
CA ASP A 8 -10.95 -20.58 -8.11
C ASP A 8 -9.44 -20.38 -8.22
N CYS A 9 -8.97 -19.22 -7.74
CA CYS A 9 -7.55 -18.89 -7.65
C CYS A 9 -7.10 -18.52 -6.22
N THR A 10 -7.79 -19.02 -5.19
CA THR A 10 -7.48 -18.75 -3.78
C THR A 10 -6.05 -19.14 -3.42
N LEU A 11 -5.61 -20.35 -3.79
CA LEU A 11 -4.27 -20.84 -3.47
C LEU A 11 -3.16 -20.12 -4.24
N ARG A 12 -3.48 -19.40 -5.30
CA ARG A 12 -2.52 -18.60 -6.05
C ARG A 12 -2.59 -17.12 -5.67
N ASP A 13 -3.71 -16.43 -5.96
CA ASP A 13 -3.82 -14.98 -5.70
C ASP A 13 -3.97 -14.66 -4.22
N GLY A 14 -4.68 -15.49 -3.47
CA GLY A 14 -4.74 -15.39 -2.01
C GLY A 14 -3.38 -15.44 -1.34
N GLY A 15 -2.40 -16.11 -1.94
CA GLY A 15 -1.04 -16.21 -1.45
C GLY A 15 -0.31 -14.86 -1.30
N TYR A 16 -0.72 -13.81 -2.01
CA TYR A 16 -0.18 -12.46 -1.79
C TYR A 16 -0.48 -11.89 -0.40
N VAL A 17 -1.44 -12.47 0.33
CA VAL A 17 -1.78 -12.05 1.70
C VAL A 17 -0.84 -12.67 2.74
N ASN A 18 -0.37 -13.90 2.49
CA ASN A 18 0.36 -14.74 3.46
C ASN A 18 1.69 -15.29 2.94
N ASP A 19 2.26 -14.73 1.87
CA ASP A 19 3.45 -15.24 1.17
C ASP A 19 3.31 -16.72 0.75
N TRP A 20 2.11 -17.09 0.28
CA TRP A 20 1.70 -18.45 -0.11
C TRP A 20 1.82 -19.51 1.00
N GLU A 21 2.04 -19.11 2.23
CA GLU A 21 2.15 -19.99 3.39
C GLU A 21 0.77 -20.27 3.99
N PHE A 22 0.05 -21.22 3.39
CA PHE A 22 -1.26 -21.64 3.89
C PHE A 22 -1.18 -22.70 4.98
N GLY A 23 -0.08 -23.50 5.01
CA GLY A 23 0.02 -24.74 5.77
C GLY A 23 -0.62 -25.91 5.02
N HIS A 24 0.02 -27.06 5.03
CA HIS A 24 -0.38 -28.23 4.24
C HIS A 24 -1.83 -28.64 4.48
N ASP A 25 -2.28 -28.68 5.72
CA ASP A 25 -3.65 -29.10 6.06
C ASP A 25 -4.70 -28.14 5.51
N ASN A 26 -4.43 -26.83 5.53
CA ASN A 26 -5.32 -25.83 4.92
C ASN A 26 -5.31 -25.95 3.38
N ILE A 27 -4.16 -26.21 2.76
CA ILE A 27 -4.06 -26.43 1.31
C ILE A 27 -4.96 -27.59 0.89
N VAL A 28 -4.86 -28.71 1.60
CA VAL A 28 -5.68 -29.91 1.32
C VAL A 28 -7.16 -29.61 1.58
N THR A 29 -7.49 -28.99 2.70
CA THR A 29 -8.89 -28.65 3.03
C THR A 29 -9.51 -27.73 1.97
N ILE A 30 -8.82 -26.66 1.58
CA ILE A 30 -9.29 -25.71 0.55
C ILE A 30 -9.49 -26.46 -0.77
N PHE A 31 -8.53 -27.30 -1.18
CA PHE A 31 -8.61 -28.09 -2.39
C PHE A 31 -9.85 -29.00 -2.38
N GLU A 32 -9.99 -29.86 -1.37
CA GLU A 32 -11.09 -30.84 -1.29
C GLU A 32 -12.47 -30.18 -1.22
N ARG A 33 -12.59 -29.05 -0.49
CA ARG A 33 -13.84 -28.28 -0.40
C ARG A 33 -14.22 -27.64 -1.74
N LEU A 34 -13.26 -27.11 -2.48
CA LEU A 34 -13.51 -26.52 -3.80
C LEU A 34 -13.87 -27.59 -4.86
N ILE A 35 -13.21 -28.77 -4.83
CA ILE A 35 -13.62 -29.89 -5.65
C ILE A 35 -15.05 -30.33 -5.32
N SER A 36 -15.36 -30.48 -4.04
CA SER A 36 -16.72 -30.84 -3.57
C SER A 36 -17.76 -29.77 -3.88
N ALA A 37 -17.34 -28.49 -3.97
CA ALA A 37 -18.19 -27.40 -4.42
C ALA A 37 -18.50 -27.45 -5.91
N GLY A 38 -17.74 -28.21 -6.70
CA GLY A 38 -17.94 -28.41 -8.13
C GLY A 38 -17.41 -27.27 -9.00
N VAL A 39 -16.32 -26.59 -8.58
CA VAL A 39 -15.68 -25.56 -9.41
C VAL A 39 -15.15 -26.20 -10.70
N ASP A 40 -15.21 -25.45 -11.81
CA ASP A 40 -14.78 -25.98 -13.11
C ASP A 40 -13.26 -26.08 -13.23
N ILE A 41 -12.55 -25.10 -12.65
CA ILE A 41 -11.08 -25.00 -12.70
C ILE A 41 -10.58 -24.55 -11.33
N LEU A 42 -9.48 -25.15 -10.88
CA LEU A 42 -8.80 -24.80 -9.62
C LEU A 42 -7.34 -24.46 -9.88
N GLU A 43 -6.93 -23.23 -9.56
CA GLU A 43 -5.56 -22.77 -9.66
C GLU A 43 -4.82 -23.03 -8.35
N VAL A 44 -3.90 -23.99 -8.36
CA VAL A 44 -3.27 -24.54 -7.15
C VAL A 44 -2.04 -23.75 -6.67
N GLY A 45 -1.60 -22.74 -7.39
CA GLY A 45 -0.48 -21.89 -6.97
C GLY A 45 0.38 -21.38 -8.12
N PHE A 46 1.56 -20.86 -7.76
CA PHE A 46 2.59 -20.44 -8.71
C PHE A 46 3.63 -21.54 -8.95
N LEU A 47 4.18 -21.55 -10.17
CA LEU A 47 5.45 -22.19 -10.49
C LEU A 47 6.52 -21.10 -10.58
N ASP A 48 7.49 -21.11 -9.66
CA ASP A 48 8.58 -20.13 -9.56
C ASP A 48 9.86 -20.84 -9.08
N ASP A 49 10.82 -21.05 -9.98
CA ASP A 49 12.05 -21.79 -9.73
C ASP A 49 13.08 -21.05 -8.86
N ARG A 50 12.81 -19.79 -8.57
CA ARG A 50 13.60 -18.98 -7.63
C ARG A 50 13.28 -19.28 -6.16
N ARG A 51 12.24 -20.08 -5.90
CA ARG A 51 11.78 -20.48 -4.56
C ARG A 51 12.21 -21.90 -4.25
N THR A 52 12.53 -22.15 -2.99
CA THR A 52 12.73 -23.51 -2.49
C THR A 52 11.39 -24.18 -2.22
N PHE A 53 11.31 -25.49 -2.49
CA PHE A 53 10.09 -26.25 -2.23
C PHE A 53 9.78 -26.32 -0.73
N ASP A 54 8.56 -25.97 -0.39
CA ASP A 54 7.96 -26.16 0.94
C ASP A 54 6.50 -26.63 0.75
N ARG A 55 6.19 -27.81 1.27
CA ARG A 55 4.82 -28.36 1.16
C ARG A 55 3.73 -27.56 1.86
N ASN A 56 4.11 -26.62 2.71
CA ASN A 56 3.17 -25.69 3.36
C ASN A 56 2.85 -24.46 2.51
N ARG A 57 3.51 -24.34 1.34
CA ARG A 57 3.37 -23.21 0.43
C ARG A 57 2.86 -23.62 -0.93
N THR A 58 2.06 -22.74 -1.53
CA THR A 58 1.51 -22.93 -2.88
C THR A 58 2.31 -22.16 -3.95
N ILE A 59 3.61 -21.93 -3.70
CA ILE A 59 4.59 -21.46 -4.67
C ILE A 59 5.67 -22.52 -4.78
N MET A 60 5.79 -23.13 -5.95
CA MET A 60 6.53 -24.37 -6.15
C MET A 60 7.54 -24.20 -7.30
N PRO A 61 8.77 -24.75 -7.18
CA PRO A 61 9.78 -24.60 -8.21
C PRO A 61 9.52 -25.40 -9.50
N THR A 62 8.78 -26.52 -9.42
CA THR A 62 8.53 -27.41 -10.55
C THR A 62 7.13 -28.02 -10.48
N THR A 63 6.64 -28.56 -11.60
CA THR A 63 5.40 -29.34 -11.63
C THR A 63 5.46 -30.60 -10.76
N GLN A 64 6.62 -31.25 -10.65
CA GLN A 64 6.81 -32.39 -9.76
C GLN A 64 6.66 -32.03 -8.28
N CYS A 65 7.02 -30.81 -7.88
CA CYS A 65 6.76 -30.32 -6.53
C CYS A 65 5.25 -30.12 -6.29
N ALA A 66 4.50 -29.68 -7.28
CA ALA A 66 3.03 -29.63 -7.19
C ALA A 66 2.43 -31.03 -7.02
N ASP A 67 2.96 -32.02 -7.75
CA ASP A 67 2.52 -33.43 -7.63
C ASP A 67 2.77 -34.01 -6.23
N GLN A 68 3.81 -33.55 -5.52
CA GLN A 68 4.06 -33.97 -4.13
C GLN A 68 3.00 -33.44 -3.15
N ILE A 69 2.35 -32.32 -3.46
CA ILE A 69 1.29 -31.74 -2.62
C ILE A 69 -0.07 -32.33 -3.03
N PHE A 70 -0.40 -32.30 -4.34
CA PHE A 70 -1.74 -32.53 -4.85
C PHE A 70 -1.94 -33.92 -5.51
N GLY A 71 -0.86 -34.58 -5.93
CA GLY A 71 -0.94 -35.77 -6.81
C GLY A 71 -1.69 -36.97 -6.25
N LYS A 72 -1.98 -36.99 -4.94
CA LYS A 72 -2.78 -38.07 -4.30
C LYS A 72 -4.22 -37.66 -4.02
N LEU A 73 -4.59 -36.39 -4.27
CA LEU A 73 -5.92 -35.86 -4.02
C LEU A 73 -6.84 -36.20 -5.22
N ASP A 74 -8.09 -36.47 -4.94
CA ASP A 74 -9.07 -36.66 -6.00
C ASP A 74 -9.52 -35.31 -6.57
N LYS A 75 -9.26 -35.06 -7.84
CA LYS A 75 -9.68 -33.84 -8.54
C LYS A 75 -11.05 -33.95 -9.23
N GLY A 76 -11.66 -35.12 -9.21
CA GLY A 76 -12.92 -35.34 -9.91
C GLY A 76 -12.86 -34.87 -11.38
N ASN A 77 -13.82 -34.05 -11.77
CA ASN A 77 -13.89 -33.45 -13.12
C ASN A 77 -13.26 -32.03 -13.18
N THR A 78 -12.72 -31.54 -12.10
CA THR A 78 -12.12 -30.18 -12.03
C THR A 78 -10.77 -30.17 -12.75
N MET A 79 -10.58 -29.19 -13.63
CA MET A 79 -9.29 -28.94 -14.27
C MET A 79 -8.34 -28.27 -13.28
N ILE A 80 -7.16 -28.85 -13.09
CA ILE A 80 -6.14 -28.29 -12.21
C ILE A 80 -5.15 -27.46 -13.02
N VAL A 81 -4.94 -26.21 -12.61
CA VAL A 81 -4.01 -25.30 -13.29
C VAL A 81 -3.03 -24.67 -12.30
N ALA A 82 -1.87 -24.25 -12.79
CA ALA A 82 -0.92 -23.44 -12.05
C ALA A 82 -0.51 -22.22 -12.87
N MET A 83 -0.02 -21.17 -12.20
CA MET A 83 0.39 -19.94 -12.86
C MET A 83 1.91 -19.80 -12.94
N ILE A 84 2.39 -19.23 -14.04
CA ILE A 84 3.77 -18.78 -14.23
C ILE A 84 3.73 -17.28 -14.54
N ASP A 85 4.47 -16.47 -13.80
CA ASP A 85 4.81 -15.11 -14.25
C ASP A 85 5.98 -15.25 -15.23
N TYR A 86 5.82 -14.80 -16.47
CA TYR A 86 6.83 -14.98 -17.50
C TYR A 86 8.22 -14.53 -17.02
N GLY A 87 9.19 -15.45 -17.09
CA GLY A 87 10.55 -15.25 -16.62
C GLY A 87 10.81 -15.70 -15.17
N THR A 88 9.83 -16.31 -14.48
CA THR A 88 10.01 -16.81 -13.10
C THR A 88 10.15 -18.33 -13.01
N CYS A 89 9.92 -19.05 -14.09
CA CYS A 89 10.08 -20.49 -14.15
C CYS A 89 10.55 -20.90 -15.55
N ASP A 90 11.67 -21.61 -15.62
CA ASP A 90 12.18 -22.14 -16.88
C ASP A 90 11.34 -23.32 -17.38
N ILE A 91 11.22 -23.44 -18.70
CA ILE A 91 10.41 -24.51 -19.32
C ILE A 91 10.88 -25.94 -18.93
N SER A 92 12.17 -26.13 -18.63
CA SER A 92 12.74 -27.39 -18.18
C SER A 92 12.23 -27.86 -16.82
N ASN A 93 11.61 -26.98 -16.05
CA ASN A 93 10.98 -27.28 -14.75
C ASN A 93 9.55 -27.80 -14.88
N LEU A 94 9.03 -27.87 -16.11
CA LEU A 94 7.73 -28.44 -16.42
C LEU A 94 7.90 -29.86 -16.99
N SER A 95 7.37 -30.87 -16.30
CA SER A 95 7.23 -32.22 -16.86
C SER A 95 6.23 -32.22 -18.03
N PRO A 96 6.25 -33.17 -18.95
CA PRO A 96 5.14 -33.37 -19.88
C PRO A 96 3.79 -33.47 -19.14
N CYS A 97 2.73 -32.87 -19.68
CA CYS A 97 1.41 -32.85 -19.04
C CYS A 97 0.90 -34.25 -18.68
N SER A 98 1.23 -35.26 -19.50
CA SER A 98 0.88 -36.67 -19.24
C SER A 98 1.52 -37.27 -17.98
N GLU A 99 2.56 -36.63 -17.45
CA GLU A 99 3.31 -37.04 -16.26
C GLU A 99 3.08 -36.09 -15.06
N SER A 100 2.20 -35.11 -15.20
CA SER A 100 1.90 -34.10 -14.18
C SER A 100 0.44 -34.20 -13.72
N TYR A 101 0.22 -33.86 -12.45
CA TYR A 101 -1.12 -33.67 -11.89
C TYR A 101 -1.83 -32.43 -12.44
N ILE A 102 -1.05 -31.45 -12.93
CA ILE A 102 -1.53 -30.20 -13.51
C ILE A 102 -2.00 -30.44 -14.94
N ASP A 103 -3.19 -29.95 -15.30
CA ASP A 103 -3.78 -30.08 -16.64
C ASP A 103 -3.48 -28.85 -17.52
N GLY A 104 -3.21 -27.71 -16.92
CA GLY A 104 -2.99 -26.48 -17.68
C GLY A 104 -2.09 -25.46 -16.96
N ILE A 105 -1.46 -24.62 -17.75
CA ILE A 105 -0.58 -23.55 -17.27
C ILE A 105 -1.15 -22.20 -17.69
N ARG A 106 -1.26 -21.29 -16.71
CA ARG A 106 -1.66 -19.90 -16.89
C ARG A 106 -0.40 -19.03 -16.91
N VAL A 107 -0.09 -18.42 -18.03
CA VAL A 107 1.11 -17.57 -18.18
C VAL A 107 0.69 -16.11 -18.10
N ILE A 108 1.10 -15.41 -17.02
CA ILE A 108 0.91 -13.97 -16.92
C ILE A 108 2.10 -13.23 -17.49
N PHE A 109 1.85 -12.13 -18.17
CA PHE A 109 2.88 -11.31 -18.78
C PHE A 109 2.47 -9.85 -18.90
N LYS A 110 3.47 -8.97 -18.87
CA LYS A 110 3.33 -7.54 -19.12
C LYS A 110 3.41 -7.23 -20.60
N LYS A 111 2.79 -6.12 -21.01
CA LYS A 111 2.73 -5.66 -22.40
C LYS A 111 4.08 -5.68 -23.13
N HIS A 112 5.15 -5.19 -22.50
CA HIS A 112 6.46 -5.04 -23.14
C HIS A 112 7.22 -6.35 -23.42
N VAL A 113 6.74 -7.48 -22.87
CA VAL A 113 7.29 -8.84 -23.11
C VAL A 113 6.27 -9.79 -23.72
N MET A 114 5.20 -9.27 -24.33
CA MET A 114 4.10 -10.10 -24.83
C MET A 114 4.53 -11.09 -25.93
N HIS A 115 5.45 -10.69 -26.80
CA HIS A 115 5.93 -11.55 -27.88
C HIS A 115 6.70 -12.77 -27.34
N GLU A 116 7.65 -12.53 -26.46
CA GLU A 116 8.46 -13.57 -25.83
C GLU A 116 7.59 -14.49 -24.95
N ALA A 117 6.64 -13.91 -24.22
CA ALA A 117 5.72 -14.67 -23.39
C ALA A 117 4.78 -15.57 -24.22
N ILE A 118 4.29 -15.11 -25.36
CA ILE A 118 3.49 -15.94 -26.27
C ILE A 118 4.35 -17.05 -26.90
N GLN A 119 5.63 -16.78 -27.20
CA GLN A 119 6.56 -17.82 -27.63
C GLN A 119 6.75 -18.89 -26.54
N PHE A 120 6.90 -18.50 -25.28
CA PHE A 120 6.94 -19.42 -24.15
C PHE A 120 5.63 -20.23 -24.02
N CYS A 121 4.47 -19.61 -24.26
CA CYS A 121 3.19 -20.31 -24.30
C CYS A 121 3.15 -21.41 -25.37
N HIS A 122 3.76 -21.21 -26.53
CA HIS A 122 3.89 -22.26 -27.55
C HIS A 122 4.71 -23.47 -27.05
N GLU A 123 5.76 -23.22 -26.27
CA GLU A 123 6.57 -24.30 -25.67
C GLU A 123 5.78 -25.06 -24.59
N VAL A 124 5.06 -24.36 -23.74
CA VAL A 124 4.15 -24.98 -22.75
C VAL A 124 3.09 -25.83 -23.45
N LYS A 125 2.52 -25.35 -24.57
CA LYS A 125 1.53 -26.09 -25.36
C LYS A 125 2.13 -27.37 -25.95
N LYS A 126 3.41 -27.35 -26.39
CA LYS A 126 4.12 -28.54 -26.89
C LYS A 126 4.30 -29.62 -25.84
N LEU A 127 4.38 -29.26 -24.55
CA LEU A 127 4.39 -30.21 -23.44
C LEU A 127 3.01 -30.85 -23.16
N GLY A 128 1.96 -30.46 -23.89
CA GLY A 128 0.61 -31.02 -23.80
C GLY A 128 -0.32 -30.27 -22.84
N TYR A 129 0.11 -29.22 -22.18
CA TYR A 129 -0.74 -28.45 -21.27
C TYR A 129 -1.79 -27.61 -22.00
N LYS A 130 -2.95 -27.43 -21.38
CA LYS A 130 -3.87 -26.35 -21.74
C LYS A 130 -3.26 -25.02 -21.34
N VAL A 131 -3.11 -24.11 -22.31
CA VAL A 131 -2.48 -22.80 -22.08
C VAL A 131 -3.53 -21.73 -21.88
N PHE A 132 -3.29 -20.84 -20.90
CA PHE A 132 -4.09 -19.65 -20.66
C PHE A 132 -3.16 -18.43 -20.76
N ALA A 133 -3.42 -17.55 -21.71
CA ALA A 133 -2.67 -16.29 -21.86
C ALA A 133 -3.30 -15.21 -21.00
N GLN A 134 -2.52 -14.63 -20.07
CA GLN A 134 -3.01 -13.69 -19.07
C GLN A 134 -2.40 -12.29 -19.29
N ALA A 135 -3.13 -11.40 -19.96
CA ALA A 135 -2.68 -10.03 -20.22
C ALA A 135 -2.88 -9.14 -18.98
N VAL A 136 -1.81 -8.95 -18.18
CA VAL A 136 -1.90 -8.11 -16.97
C VAL A 136 -1.96 -6.62 -17.30
N SER A 137 -2.57 -5.84 -16.40
CA SER A 137 -2.73 -4.39 -16.55
C SER A 137 -3.40 -4.02 -17.87
N ILE A 138 -4.54 -4.65 -18.16
CA ILE A 138 -5.24 -4.47 -19.43
C ILE A 138 -5.53 -2.99 -19.74
N THR A 139 -5.73 -2.15 -18.73
CA THR A 139 -5.92 -0.71 -18.87
C THR A 139 -4.70 0.03 -19.42
N SER A 140 -3.54 -0.63 -19.52
CA SER A 140 -2.32 -0.06 -20.12
C SER A 140 -2.20 -0.32 -21.63
N TYR A 141 -3.08 -1.15 -22.20
CA TYR A 141 -3.07 -1.44 -23.63
C TYR A 141 -3.94 -0.43 -24.38
N SER A 142 -3.42 0.12 -25.46
CA SER A 142 -4.25 0.73 -26.50
C SER A 142 -4.98 -0.35 -27.30
N ASP A 143 -6.04 0.03 -28.00
CA ASP A 143 -6.79 -0.90 -28.86
C ASP A 143 -5.88 -1.59 -29.89
N ARG A 144 -4.94 -0.84 -30.47
CA ARG A 144 -3.98 -1.39 -31.44
C ARG A 144 -3.08 -2.44 -30.79
N GLU A 145 -2.49 -2.15 -29.64
CA GLU A 145 -1.62 -3.10 -28.93
C GLU A 145 -2.38 -4.34 -28.47
N LEU A 146 -3.66 -4.17 -28.12
CA LEU A 146 -4.51 -5.31 -27.78
C LEU A 146 -4.85 -6.16 -29.02
N LEU A 147 -5.08 -5.55 -30.18
CA LEU A 147 -5.27 -6.27 -31.44
C LEU A 147 -3.98 -7.00 -31.88
N ASP A 148 -2.81 -6.38 -31.75
CA ASP A 148 -1.52 -7.03 -32.00
C ASP A 148 -1.35 -8.28 -31.12
N LEU A 149 -1.76 -8.20 -29.83
CA LEU A 149 -1.76 -9.36 -28.94
C LEU A 149 -2.80 -10.42 -29.37
N VAL A 150 -3.99 -10.01 -29.82
CA VAL A 150 -5.03 -10.92 -30.32
C VAL A 150 -4.52 -11.72 -31.52
N ASP A 151 -3.77 -11.12 -32.42
CA ASP A 151 -3.17 -11.83 -33.56
C ASP A 151 -2.20 -12.92 -33.10
N LEU A 152 -1.33 -12.62 -32.12
CA LEU A 152 -0.41 -13.60 -31.51
C LEU A 152 -1.17 -14.73 -30.81
N VAL A 153 -2.23 -14.39 -30.08
CA VAL A 153 -3.09 -15.37 -29.37
C VAL A 153 -3.87 -16.24 -30.34
N ASN A 154 -4.34 -15.68 -31.47
CA ASN A 154 -5.01 -16.44 -32.52
C ASN A 154 -4.06 -17.46 -33.21
N ASP A 155 -2.76 -17.13 -33.32
CA ASP A 155 -1.76 -18.09 -33.81
C ASP A 155 -1.47 -19.18 -32.79
N LEU A 156 -1.36 -18.82 -31.51
CA LEU A 156 -1.15 -19.75 -30.40
C LEU A 156 -2.35 -20.72 -30.23
N GLU A 157 -3.58 -20.25 -30.43
CA GLU A 157 -4.83 -20.98 -30.09
C GLU A 157 -4.79 -21.59 -28.68
N PRO A 158 -4.70 -20.76 -27.61
CA PRO A 158 -4.72 -21.24 -26.24
C PRO A 158 -6.13 -21.71 -25.83
N TYR A 159 -6.25 -22.33 -24.67
CA TYR A 159 -7.54 -22.64 -24.07
C TYR A 159 -8.37 -21.38 -23.74
N ALA A 160 -7.71 -20.33 -23.22
CA ALA A 160 -8.32 -19.04 -22.94
C ALA A 160 -7.31 -17.89 -23.03
N MET A 161 -7.82 -16.71 -23.37
CA MET A 161 -7.14 -15.43 -23.16
C MET A 161 -7.90 -14.66 -22.08
N SER A 162 -7.22 -14.22 -21.02
CA SER A 162 -7.85 -13.48 -19.93
C SER A 162 -7.48 -12.00 -19.92
N LEU A 163 -8.51 -11.17 -19.75
CA LEU A 163 -8.38 -9.76 -19.39
C LEU A 163 -8.13 -9.69 -17.88
N VAL A 164 -6.98 -9.15 -17.49
CA VAL A 164 -6.62 -9.00 -16.07
C VAL A 164 -6.73 -7.55 -15.65
N ASP A 165 -7.76 -7.23 -14.88
CA ASP A 165 -7.96 -5.94 -14.23
C ASP A 165 -7.11 -5.85 -12.95
N THR A 166 -5.80 -5.69 -13.16
CA THR A 166 -4.77 -5.79 -12.11
C THR A 166 -4.97 -4.81 -10.95
N TYR A 167 -5.61 -3.69 -11.21
CA TYR A 167 -5.83 -2.63 -10.22
C TYR A 167 -7.31 -2.42 -9.87
N GLY A 168 -8.21 -3.24 -10.42
CA GLY A 168 -9.65 -3.11 -10.19
C GLY A 168 -10.20 -1.76 -10.65
N LEU A 169 -9.76 -1.26 -11.82
CA LEU A 169 -10.08 0.08 -12.36
C LEU A 169 -11.22 0.09 -13.36
N LEU A 170 -11.58 -1.07 -13.91
CA LEU A 170 -12.53 -1.13 -15.01
C LEU A 170 -13.93 -0.79 -14.53
N HIS A 171 -14.48 0.29 -15.09
CA HIS A 171 -15.90 0.55 -15.09
C HIS A 171 -16.58 -0.22 -16.25
N GLN A 172 -17.90 -0.35 -16.16
CA GLN A 172 -18.67 -1.19 -17.10
C GLN A 172 -18.41 -0.84 -18.57
N ASP A 173 -18.40 0.43 -18.94
CA ASP A 173 -18.23 0.86 -20.34
C ASP A 173 -16.87 0.42 -20.90
N ASN A 174 -15.79 0.63 -20.13
CA ASN A 174 -14.45 0.22 -20.55
C ASN A 174 -14.33 -1.30 -20.62
N LEU A 175 -14.91 -2.02 -19.65
CA LEU A 175 -14.92 -3.46 -19.64
C LEU A 175 -15.62 -4.05 -20.88
N LEU A 176 -16.81 -3.54 -21.20
CA LEU A 176 -17.57 -3.98 -22.37
C LEU A 176 -16.84 -3.68 -23.67
N HIS A 177 -16.13 -2.52 -23.75
CA HIS A 177 -15.30 -2.20 -24.91
C HIS A 177 -14.22 -3.27 -25.14
N TYR A 178 -13.45 -3.64 -24.11
CA TYR A 178 -12.43 -4.69 -24.23
C TYR A 178 -13.03 -6.05 -24.60
N PHE A 179 -14.16 -6.42 -23.97
CA PHE A 179 -14.86 -7.67 -24.30
C PHE A 179 -15.36 -7.70 -25.74
N GLN A 180 -15.92 -6.61 -26.24
CA GLN A 180 -16.35 -6.52 -27.63
C GLN A 180 -15.17 -6.65 -28.59
N LEU A 181 -14.06 -5.96 -28.30
CA LEU A 181 -12.86 -6.05 -29.12
C LEU A 181 -12.35 -7.49 -29.21
N LEU A 182 -12.30 -8.22 -28.09
CA LEU A 182 -11.91 -9.64 -28.08
C LEU A 182 -12.93 -10.54 -28.79
N ASN A 183 -14.22 -10.37 -28.52
CA ASN A 183 -15.29 -11.19 -29.14
C ASN A 183 -15.31 -11.10 -30.67
N TYR A 184 -14.97 -9.92 -31.23
CA TYR A 184 -14.95 -9.73 -32.67
C TYR A 184 -13.69 -10.27 -33.35
N ASN A 185 -12.56 -10.36 -32.62
CA ASN A 185 -11.26 -10.60 -33.24
C ASN A 185 -10.60 -11.92 -32.81
N LEU A 186 -10.99 -12.51 -31.67
CA LEU A 186 -10.50 -13.84 -31.28
C LEU A 186 -11.21 -14.96 -32.06
N LYS A 187 -10.47 -16.02 -32.33
CA LYS A 187 -11.05 -17.26 -32.87
C LYS A 187 -12.11 -17.83 -31.90
N PRO A 188 -13.25 -18.33 -32.39
CA PRO A 188 -14.34 -18.83 -31.52
C PRO A 188 -13.96 -20.01 -30.62
N SER A 189 -12.84 -20.70 -30.91
CA SER A 189 -12.30 -21.78 -30.09
C SER A 189 -11.62 -21.31 -28.80
N ILE A 190 -11.27 -20.00 -28.71
CA ILE A 190 -10.56 -19.42 -27.58
C ILE A 190 -11.58 -18.82 -26.61
N ALA A 191 -11.60 -19.28 -25.37
CA ALA A 191 -12.44 -18.69 -24.33
C ALA A 191 -11.89 -17.35 -23.86
N ILE A 192 -12.78 -16.42 -23.48
CA ILE A 192 -12.38 -15.15 -22.88
C ILE A 192 -12.46 -15.28 -21.37
N GLY A 193 -11.32 -15.09 -20.68
CA GLY A 193 -11.25 -15.04 -19.22
C GLY A 193 -11.37 -13.61 -18.68
N TYR A 194 -11.85 -13.50 -17.46
CA TYR A 194 -11.85 -12.25 -16.71
C TYR A 194 -11.35 -12.47 -15.29
N HIS A 195 -10.27 -11.78 -14.94
CA HIS A 195 -9.70 -11.72 -13.59
C HIS A 195 -9.77 -10.30 -13.08
N SER A 196 -10.48 -10.07 -11.97
CA SER A 196 -10.74 -8.74 -11.45
C SER A 196 -10.31 -8.58 -10.00
N HIS A 197 -9.50 -7.54 -9.73
CA HIS A 197 -9.30 -7.05 -8.37
C HIS A 197 -10.43 -6.11 -7.95
N ASN A 198 -10.65 -6.00 -6.64
CA ASN A 198 -11.85 -5.35 -6.07
C ASN A 198 -11.57 -3.97 -5.47
N ASN A 199 -10.59 -3.21 -6.01
CA ASN A 199 -10.14 -1.94 -5.43
C ASN A 199 -11.23 -0.86 -5.45
N PHE A 200 -12.07 -0.83 -6.49
CA PHE A 200 -13.26 0.03 -6.59
C PHE A 200 -14.57 -0.68 -6.20
N GLN A 201 -14.49 -1.88 -5.63
CA GLN A 201 -15.67 -2.71 -5.26
C GLN A 201 -16.55 -3.08 -6.47
N LEU A 202 -16.00 -3.12 -7.67
CA LEU A 202 -16.71 -3.42 -8.91
C LEU A 202 -16.53 -4.86 -9.39
N ALA A 203 -15.68 -5.67 -8.75
CA ALA A 203 -15.38 -7.03 -9.20
C ALA A 203 -16.64 -7.88 -9.40
N TYR A 204 -17.59 -7.82 -8.46
CA TYR A 204 -18.83 -8.59 -8.54
C TYR A 204 -19.76 -8.09 -9.67
N SER A 205 -20.03 -6.79 -9.76
CA SER A 205 -20.89 -6.23 -10.80
C SER A 205 -20.32 -6.42 -12.20
N ASN A 206 -19.02 -6.19 -12.36
CA ASN A 206 -18.33 -6.40 -13.64
C ASN A 206 -18.35 -7.89 -14.05
N SER A 207 -18.16 -8.81 -13.10
CA SER A 207 -18.23 -10.25 -13.39
C SER A 207 -19.64 -10.72 -13.79
N MET A 208 -20.69 -10.15 -13.17
CA MET A 208 -22.07 -10.42 -13.61
C MET A 208 -22.32 -9.95 -15.04
N GLU A 209 -21.70 -8.84 -15.43
CA GLU A 209 -21.87 -8.30 -16.79
C GLU A 209 -21.15 -9.18 -17.82
N VAL A 210 -19.88 -9.53 -17.59
CA VAL A 210 -19.12 -10.37 -18.54
C VAL A 210 -19.67 -11.78 -18.66
N LEU A 211 -20.30 -12.32 -17.62
CA LEU A 211 -20.96 -13.64 -17.70
C LEU A 211 -22.16 -13.67 -18.67
N ARG A 212 -22.63 -12.52 -19.15
CA ARG A 212 -23.65 -12.42 -20.20
C ARG A 212 -23.06 -12.64 -21.58
N GLU A 213 -21.76 -12.46 -21.75
CA GLU A 213 -21.04 -12.72 -23.00
C GLU A 213 -20.87 -14.23 -23.28
N PRO A 214 -20.67 -14.66 -24.55
CA PRO A 214 -20.44 -16.06 -24.86
C PRO A 214 -19.07 -16.56 -24.41
N ALA A 215 -18.97 -17.84 -24.02
CA ALA A 215 -17.71 -18.57 -23.73
C ALA A 215 -16.79 -17.87 -22.71
N VAL A 216 -17.34 -17.47 -21.57
CA VAL A 216 -16.62 -16.71 -20.54
C VAL A 216 -16.17 -17.58 -19.38
N LEU A 217 -14.94 -17.34 -18.93
CA LEU A 217 -14.34 -17.85 -17.72
C LEU A 217 -14.14 -16.68 -16.73
N VAL A 218 -14.63 -16.81 -15.49
CA VAL A 218 -14.36 -15.82 -14.44
C VAL A 218 -13.52 -16.42 -13.33
N ASP A 219 -12.53 -15.64 -12.90
CA ASP A 219 -11.67 -15.96 -11.76
C ASP A 219 -12.27 -15.40 -10.48
N ALA A 220 -12.26 -16.18 -9.41
CA ALA A 220 -12.75 -15.80 -8.11
C ALA A 220 -11.91 -16.45 -7.00
N THR A 221 -12.07 -15.98 -5.76
CA THR A 221 -11.38 -16.55 -4.59
C THR A 221 -12.32 -16.66 -3.40
N LEU A 222 -12.04 -17.61 -2.50
CA LEU A 222 -12.77 -17.75 -1.24
C LEU A 222 -12.69 -16.44 -0.45
N TYR A 223 -13.85 -15.87 -0.09
CA TYR A 223 -13.99 -14.61 0.62
C TYR A 223 -13.26 -13.43 -0.06
N GLY A 224 -13.07 -13.50 -1.37
CA GLY A 224 -12.32 -12.49 -2.12
C GLY A 224 -10.84 -12.36 -1.72
N MET A 225 -10.23 -13.38 -1.10
CA MET A 225 -8.82 -13.34 -0.67
C MET A 225 -7.90 -13.06 -1.85
N GLY A 226 -6.99 -12.08 -1.74
CA GLY A 226 -6.03 -11.81 -2.80
C GLY A 226 -5.30 -10.49 -2.68
N LYS A 227 -4.54 -10.19 -3.71
CA LYS A 227 -3.72 -8.98 -3.82
C LYS A 227 -4.57 -7.71 -3.71
N SER A 228 -4.02 -6.65 -3.13
CA SER A 228 -4.67 -5.34 -2.99
C SER A 228 -5.96 -5.42 -2.15
N ALA A 229 -7.09 -4.91 -2.67
CA ALA A 229 -8.40 -5.03 -2.02
C ALA A 229 -9.06 -6.40 -2.21
N GLY A 230 -8.29 -7.40 -2.68
CA GLY A 230 -8.78 -8.73 -2.97
C GLY A 230 -9.38 -8.87 -4.36
N ASN A 231 -10.08 -9.98 -4.56
CA ASN A 231 -10.66 -10.44 -5.83
C ASN A 231 -12.20 -10.49 -5.77
N LEU A 232 -12.80 -11.01 -6.82
CA LEU A 232 -14.19 -11.42 -6.84
C LEU A 232 -14.43 -12.52 -5.78
N PRO A 233 -15.36 -12.36 -4.80
CA PRO A 233 -15.68 -13.42 -3.87
C PRO A 233 -16.43 -14.58 -4.57
N ILE A 234 -15.88 -15.81 -4.43
CA ILE A 234 -16.41 -16.98 -5.15
C ILE A 234 -17.80 -17.38 -4.68
N GLU A 235 -18.10 -17.24 -3.40
CA GLU A 235 -19.42 -17.56 -2.82
C GLU A 235 -20.52 -16.68 -3.41
N LEU A 236 -20.21 -15.39 -3.70
CA LEU A 236 -21.19 -14.48 -4.29
C LEU A 236 -21.47 -14.82 -5.75
N ILE A 237 -20.40 -15.00 -6.55
CA ILE A 237 -20.57 -15.26 -7.99
C ILE A 237 -21.14 -16.65 -8.25
N SER A 238 -20.80 -17.64 -7.42
CA SER A 238 -21.37 -18.99 -7.51
C SER A 238 -22.88 -18.99 -7.31
N MET A 239 -23.37 -18.22 -6.33
CA MET A 239 -24.81 -18.09 -6.07
C MET A 239 -25.52 -17.42 -7.26
N TYR A 240 -24.91 -16.38 -7.85
CA TYR A 240 -25.42 -15.76 -9.07
C TYR A 240 -25.46 -16.73 -10.24
N MET A 241 -24.38 -17.50 -10.48
CA MET A 241 -24.31 -18.48 -11.56
C MET A 241 -25.32 -19.61 -11.37
N ASN A 242 -25.55 -20.09 -10.15
CA ASN A 242 -26.58 -21.07 -9.84
C ASN A 242 -27.97 -20.54 -10.19
N THR A 243 -28.27 -19.30 -9.81
CA THR A 243 -29.59 -18.69 -10.00
C THR A 243 -29.88 -18.34 -11.47
N VAL A 244 -28.90 -17.74 -12.16
CA VAL A 244 -29.12 -17.15 -13.49
C VAL A 244 -28.78 -18.11 -14.62
N PHE A 245 -27.74 -18.94 -14.46
CA PHE A 245 -27.26 -19.84 -15.49
C PHE A 245 -27.58 -21.34 -15.23
N GLY A 246 -28.31 -21.62 -14.14
CA GLY A 246 -28.70 -22.99 -13.80
C GLY A 246 -27.50 -23.89 -13.45
N ARG A 247 -26.40 -23.30 -12.96
CA ARG A 247 -25.25 -24.05 -12.41
C ARG A 247 -25.66 -24.67 -11.06
N ASN A 248 -24.84 -25.59 -10.57
CA ASN A 248 -25.13 -26.30 -9.33
C ASN A 248 -23.89 -26.39 -8.44
N PHE A 249 -23.27 -25.22 -8.17
CA PHE A 249 -22.17 -25.13 -7.23
C PHE A 249 -22.66 -25.32 -5.79
N ASN A 250 -21.97 -26.15 -5.02
CA ASN A 250 -22.27 -26.32 -3.60
C ASN A 250 -21.62 -25.22 -2.76
N VAL A 251 -22.32 -24.10 -2.60
CA VAL A 251 -21.82 -22.92 -1.87
C VAL A 251 -21.53 -23.24 -0.39
N SER A 252 -22.22 -24.23 0.23
CA SER A 252 -21.94 -24.62 1.62
C SER A 252 -20.52 -25.12 1.81
N GLN A 253 -19.97 -25.86 0.83
CA GLN A 253 -18.55 -26.29 0.87
C GLN A 253 -17.58 -25.11 0.81
N MET A 254 -17.92 -24.09 0.03
CA MET A 254 -17.12 -22.84 -0.01
C MET A 254 -17.16 -22.12 1.34
N LEU A 255 -18.33 -22.01 1.95
CA LEU A 255 -18.50 -21.35 3.26
C LEU A 255 -17.74 -22.09 4.37
N GLU A 256 -17.72 -23.43 4.36
CA GLU A 256 -16.92 -24.21 5.31
C GLU A 256 -15.41 -23.96 5.12
N ALA A 257 -14.92 -23.92 3.86
CA ALA A 257 -13.53 -23.58 3.59
C ALA A 257 -13.18 -22.17 4.07
N ILE A 258 -14.10 -21.21 3.87
CA ILE A 258 -13.94 -19.82 4.35
C ILE A 258 -13.81 -19.80 5.86
N ASP A 259 -14.75 -20.40 6.58
CA ASP A 259 -14.76 -20.34 8.06
C ASP A 259 -13.52 -21.00 8.68
N ILE A 260 -13.17 -22.21 8.19
CA ILE A 260 -12.10 -23.01 8.79
C ILE A 260 -10.71 -22.51 8.37
N SER A 261 -10.50 -22.25 7.07
CA SER A 261 -9.17 -22.04 6.50
C SER A 261 -8.85 -20.59 6.15
N ILE A 262 -9.85 -19.76 5.76
CA ILE A 262 -9.62 -18.41 5.27
C ILE A 262 -9.75 -17.35 6.36
N MET A 263 -10.74 -17.47 7.25
CA MET A 263 -10.99 -16.48 8.31
C MET A 263 -9.80 -16.27 9.26
N PRO A 264 -8.97 -17.28 9.60
CA PRO A 264 -7.75 -17.05 10.38
C PRO A 264 -6.77 -16.09 9.68
N PHE A 265 -6.60 -16.18 8.36
CA PHE A 265 -5.75 -15.26 7.60
C PHE A 265 -6.36 -13.86 7.54
N PHE A 266 -7.67 -13.76 7.31
CA PHE A 266 -8.37 -12.47 7.30
C PHE A 266 -8.23 -11.72 8.62
N ARG A 267 -8.36 -12.38 9.77
CA ARG A 267 -8.18 -11.77 11.09
C ARG A 267 -6.77 -11.24 11.33
N LYS A 268 -5.76 -11.91 10.75
CA LYS A 268 -4.35 -11.51 10.89
C LYS A 268 -3.96 -10.40 9.90
N SER A 269 -4.46 -10.47 8.68
CA SER A 269 -4.13 -9.54 7.59
C SER A 269 -5.39 -9.30 6.73
N PRO A 270 -6.29 -8.40 7.15
CA PRO A 270 -7.54 -8.17 6.45
C PRO A 270 -7.30 -7.54 5.07
N TRP A 271 -8.01 -8.04 4.07
CA TRP A 271 -8.13 -7.45 2.73
C TRP A 271 -9.51 -6.81 2.58
N GLY A 272 -9.75 -6.17 1.45
CA GLY A 272 -10.98 -5.44 1.18
C GLY A 272 -10.71 -3.97 0.90
N TYR A 273 -11.78 -3.21 0.74
CA TYR A 273 -11.69 -1.78 0.47
C TYR A 273 -10.95 -1.04 1.59
N ASN A 274 -9.94 -0.27 1.20
CA ASN A 274 -9.30 0.70 2.07
C ASN A 274 -8.73 1.87 1.27
N LEU A 275 -8.45 2.96 1.97
CA LEU A 275 -8.00 4.20 1.37
C LEU A 275 -6.67 4.06 0.60
N PHE A 276 -5.77 3.20 1.06
CA PHE A 276 -4.48 2.93 0.42
C PHE A 276 -4.67 2.36 -1.00
N PHE A 277 -5.49 1.32 -1.15
CA PHE A 277 -5.74 0.70 -2.45
C PHE A 277 -6.56 1.60 -3.36
N TYR A 278 -7.51 2.37 -2.79
CA TYR A 278 -8.25 3.39 -3.54
C TYR A 278 -7.31 4.43 -4.17
N ILE A 279 -6.39 5.01 -3.39
CA ILE A 279 -5.43 6.01 -3.87
C ILE A 279 -4.53 5.40 -4.95
N SER A 280 -4.03 4.18 -4.74
CA SER A 280 -3.22 3.48 -5.73
C SER A 280 -3.98 3.29 -7.06
N ALA A 281 -5.20 2.80 -6.96
CA ALA A 281 -6.05 2.54 -8.11
C ALA A 281 -6.42 3.85 -8.84
N SER A 282 -6.93 4.86 -8.13
CA SER A 282 -7.36 6.13 -8.72
C SER A 282 -6.23 6.91 -9.41
N ASN A 283 -4.97 6.66 -9.03
CA ASN A 283 -3.78 7.23 -9.68
C ASN A 283 -3.16 6.30 -10.74
N ASN A 284 -3.76 5.12 -10.98
CA ASN A 284 -3.23 4.08 -11.89
C ASN A 284 -1.74 3.79 -11.65
N CYS A 285 -1.35 3.63 -10.38
CA CYS A 285 0.05 3.47 -10.01
C CYS A 285 0.30 2.22 -9.15
N HIS A 286 1.54 1.74 -9.16
CA HIS A 286 1.95 0.61 -8.33
C HIS A 286 1.71 0.91 -6.83
N PRO A 287 1.06 0.02 -6.04
CA PRO A 287 0.72 0.26 -4.64
C PRO A 287 1.90 0.67 -3.75
N ASN A 288 3.11 0.22 -4.05
CA ASN A 288 4.29 0.56 -3.26
C ASN A 288 4.64 2.06 -3.32
N TYR A 289 4.25 2.80 -4.35
CA TYR A 289 4.39 4.27 -4.37
C TYR A 289 3.53 4.91 -3.28
N VAL A 290 2.28 4.48 -3.17
CA VAL A 290 1.36 4.98 -2.13
C VAL A 290 1.86 4.60 -0.74
N ARG A 291 2.29 3.34 -0.57
CA ARG A 291 2.84 2.86 0.71
C ARG A 291 4.03 3.70 1.14
N PHE A 292 4.98 3.93 0.24
CA PHE A 292 6.16 4.75 0.51
C PHE A 292 5.78 6.15 1.01
N LEU A 293 4.86 6.84 0.33
CA LEU A 293 4.42 8.18 0.71
C LEU A 293 3.60 8.21 2.01
N MET A 294 2.73 7.23 2.22
CA MET A 294 1.95 7.12 3.46
C MET A 294 2.82 6.80 4.67
N ASP A 295 3.84 5.97 4.51
CA ASP A 295 4.79 5.60 5.57
C ASP A 295 5.65 6.80 6.04
N LYS A 296 5.79 7.86 5.24
CA LYS A 296 6.44 9.11 5.68
C LYS A 296 5.67 9.81 6.80
N HIS A 297 4.34 9.67 6.87
CA HIS A 297 3.45 10.32 7.84
C HIS A 297 3.51 11.87 7.89
N THR A 298 4.18 12.50 6.94
CA THR A 298 4.36 13.94 6.83
C THR A 298 3.43 14.60 5.83
N LEU A 299 2.84 13.81 4.93
CA LEU A 299 2.02 14.28 3.82
C LEU A 299 0.52 14.19 4.13
N SER A 300 -0.24 15.19 3.72
CA SER A 300 -1.69 15.08 3.58
C SER A 300 -2.04 14.16 2.39
N LEU A 301 -3.25 13.62 2.36
CA LEU A 301 -3.71 12.81 1.21
C LEU A 301 -3.72 13.61 -0.09
N LYS A 302 -4.04 14.91 -0.02
CA LYS A 302 -3.95 15.82 -1.17
C LYS A 302 -2.52 15.90 -1.70
N SER A 303 -1.53 16.05 -0.80
CA SER A 303 -0.12 16.07 -1.17
C SER A 303 0.34 14.75 -1.80
N ILE A 304 -0.13 13.61 -1.25
CA ILE A 304 0.16 12.29 -1.83
C ILE A 304 -0.37 12.21 -3.26
N ASN A 305 -1.63 12.57 -3.50
CA ASN A 305 -2.19 12.57 -4.85
C ASN A 305 -1.41 13.47 -5.82
N THR A 306 -1.03 14.68 -5.39
CA THR A 306 -0.23 15.58 -6.22
C THR A 306 1.13 14.97 -6.61
N ILE A 307 1.79 14.25 -5.71
CA ILE A 307 3.05 13.56 -6.01
C ILE A 307 2.82 12.39 -6.97
N LEU A 308 1.75 11.62 -6.78
CA LEU A 308 1.41 10.48 -7.63
C LEU A 308 1.01 10.91 -9.05
N ASP A 309 0.33 12.05 -9.19
CA ASP A 309 0.01 12.64 -10.49
C ASP A 309 1.27 13.07 -11.26
N ALA A 310 2.33 13.47 -10.55
CA ALA A 310 3.61 13.86 -11.14
C ALA A 310 4.48 12.68 -11.60
N ILE A 311 4.07 11.43 -11.31
CA ILE A 311 4.77 10.24 -11.81
C ILE A 311 4.57 10.12 -13.32
N GLU A 312 5.67 9.99 -14.06
CA GLU A 312 5.66 9.75 -15.51
C GLU A 312 4.84 8.49 -15.84
N PRO A 313 3.95 8.53 -16.85
CA PRO A 313 3.01 7.43 -17.15
C PRO A 313 3.69 6.06 -17.29
N GLU A 314 4.84 5.99 -17.95
CA GLU A 314 5.63 4.78 -18.17
C GLU A 314 6.24 4.21 -16.87
N LYS A 315 6.41 5.03 -15.83
CA LYS A 315 6.93 4.61 -14.53
C LYS A 315 5.84 4.24 -13.52
N LYS A 316 4.58 4.57 -13.81
CA LYS A 316 3.47 4.34 -12.85
C LYS A 316 3.32 2.88 -12.44
N LEU A 317 3.57 1.93 -13.35
CA LEU A 317 3.37 0.49 -13.13
C LEU A 317 4.62 -0.25 -12.63
N LEU A 318 5.80 0.36 -12.75
CA LEU A 318 7.07 -0.22 -12.28
C LEU A 318 7.55 0.58 -11.08
N TYR A 319 7.51 -0.03 -9.89
CA TYR A 319 7.94 0.65 -8.67
C TYR A 319 9.45 0.91 -8.68
N ASP A 320 9.79 2.18 -8.55
CA ASP A 320 11.16 2.67 -8.37
C ASP A 320 11.22 3.50 -7.08
N LYS A 321 11.94 2.98 -6.09
CA LYS A 321 12.05 3.60 -4.76
C LYS A 321 12.81 4.93 -4.81
N ASP A 322 13.88 5.00 -5.57
CA ASP A 322 14.74 6.19 -5.62
C ASP A 322 14.04 7.32 -6.40
N TYR A 323 13.28 6.95 -7.42
CA TYR A 323 12.47 7.89 -8.17
C TYR A 323 11.38 8.55 -7.30
N ILE A 324 10.62 7.75 -6.53
CA ILE A 324 9.57 8.31 -5.65
C ILE A 324 10.16 9.13 -4.48
N GLU A 325 11.32 8.74 -3.94
CA GLU A 325 12.04 9.55 -2.95
C GLU A 325 12.43 10.89 -3.55
N THR A 326 12.89 10.93 -4.80
CA THR A 326 13.23 12.16 -5.52
C THR A 326 12.00 13.06 -5.70
N LEU A 327 10.86 12.50 -6.13
CA LEU A 327 9.61 13.25 -6.27
C LEU A 327 9.11 13.79 -4.91
N TYR A 328 9.19 12.97 -3.86
CA TYR A 328 8.85 13.39 -2.50
C TYR A 328 9.71 14.58 -2.06
N ARG A 329 11.03 14.49 -2.19
CA ARG A 329 11.96 15.57 -1.83
C ARG A 329 11.70 16.83 -2.63
N ARG A 330 11.48 16.70 -3.94
CA ARG A 330 11.15 17.83 -4.82
C ARG A 330 9.83 18.50 -4.41
N TYR A 331 8.82 17.72 -4.06
CA TYR A 331 7.54 18.27 -3.58
C TYR A 331 7.67 19.01 -2.26
N GLN A 332 8.48 18.50 -1.33
CA GLN A 332 8.75 19.13 -0.04
C GLN A 332 9.66 20.37 -0.17
N SER A 333 10.51 20.43 -1.19
CA SER A 333 11.48 21.50 -1.42
C SER A 333 10.79 22.77 -1.94
N THR A 334 10.16 23.49 -1.02
CA THR A 334 9.52 24.78 -1.31
C THR A 334 10.36 25.89 -0.71
N GLU A 335 10.96 26.72 -1.55
CA GLU A 335 11.77 27.86 -1.11
C GLU A 335 10.89 29.09 -0.89
N CYS A 336 11.17 29.83 0.18
CA CYS A 336 10.62 31.15 0.43
C CYS A 336 11.69 32.03 1.10
N ASN A 337 11.55 33.33 0.97
CA ASN A 337 12.37 34.26 1.77
C ASN A 337 11.72 34.40 3.15
N ASP A 338 12.40 33.93 4.20
CA ASP A 338 11.95 33.91 5.58
C ASP A 338 12.68 34.89 6.50
N GLU A 339 13.54 35.77 5.95
CA GLU A 339 14.36 36.70 6.74
C GLU A 339 13.51 37.60 7.62
N ALA A 340 12.44 38.19 7.09
CA ALA A 340 11.54 39.07 7.84
C ALA A 340 10.83 38.32 8.99
N ASP A 341 10.37 37.08 8.73
CA ASP A 341 9.71 36.25 9.72
C ASP A 341 10.67 35.79 10.83
N ILE A 342 11.91 35.42 10.49
CA ILE A 342 12.94 35.07 11.46
C ILE A 342 13.30 36.31 12.33
N GLN A 343 13.43 37.50 11.75
CA GLN A 343 13.69 38.73 12.50
C GLN A 343 12.53 39.05 13.45
N ALA A 344 11.28 38.93 12.99
CA ALA A 344 10.10 39.16 13.82
C ALA A 344 9.98 38.17 14.98
N LEU A 345 10.26 36.86 14.72
CA LEU A 345 10.33 35.84 15.76
C LEU A 345 11.46 36.11 16.75
N SER A 346 12.67 36.47 16.29
CA SER A 346 13.81 36.82 17.13
C SER A 346 13.48 37.99 18.07
N ALA A 347 12.84 39.02 17.54
CA ALA A 347 12.40 40.16 18.35
C ALA A 347 11.32 39.77 19.37
N SER A 348 10.36 38.92 18.98
CA SER A 348 9.27 38.45 19.85
C SER A 348 9.75 37.52 20.97
N TRP A 349 10.88 36.85 20.79
CA TRP A 349 11.41 35.84 21.71
C TRP A 349 12.56 36.38 22.62
N SER A 350 12.93 37.63 22.49
CA SER A 350 14.06 38.21 23.21
C SER A 350 13.79 38.46 24.70
N ASP A 351 12.53 38.74 25.08
CA ASP A 351 12.19 39.27 26.38
C ASP A 351 11.76 38.24 27.43
N ARG A 352 11.55 36.99 27.02
CA ARG A 352 11.03 35.91 27.88
C ARG A 352 11.75 34.60 27.61
N PRO A 353 11.95 33.72 28.62
CA PRO A 353 12.47 32.37 28.38
C PRO A 353 11.55 31.60 27.45
N LEU A 354 12.11 30.66 26.67
CA LEU A 354 11.36 29.78 25.81
C LEU A 354 11.12 28.44 26.48
N LEU A 355 9.92 27.87 26.26
CA LEU A 355 9.56 26.50 26.59
C LEU A 355 9.07 25.78 25.33
N LEU A 356 9.82 24.78 24.88
CA LEU A 356 9.51 23.95 23.75
C LEU A 356 8.72 22.72 24.24
N LEU A 357 7.58 22.44 23.62
CA LEU A 357 6.70 21.33 23.98
C LEU A 357 6.68 20.28 22.87
N GLY A 358 7.11 19.07 23.20
CA GLY A 358 7.05 17.89 22.34
C GLY A 358 5.85 17.00 22.69
N PRO A 359 5.40 16.13 21.77
CA PRO A 359 4.23 15.29 21.99
C PRO A 359 4.54 13.95 22.70
N GLY A 360 5.64 13.85 23.43
CA GLY A 360 6.04 12.65 24.15
C GLY A 360 5.12 12.36 25.34
N LYS A 361 5.18 11.13 25.83
CA LYS A 361 4.31 10.63 26.91
C LYS A 361 4.53 11.36 28.23
N ASN A 362 5.78 11.77 28.50
CA ASN A 362 6.14 12.49 29.72
C ASN A 362 5.50 13.88 29.80
N LEU A 363 5.05 14.45 28.67
CA LEU A 363 4.28 15.69 28.68
C LEU A 363 3.02 15.58 29.56
N GLU A 364 2.30 14.46 29.51
CA GLU A 364 1.08 14.24 30.31
C GLU A 364 1.42 13.73 31.71
N LEU A 365 2.42 12.86 31.84
CA LEU A 365 2.84 12.31 33.13
C LEU A 365 3.40 13.38 34.08
N GLU A 366 4.10 14.38 33.56
CA GLU A 366 4.76 15.45 34.32
C GLU A 366 4.09 16.82 34.13
N LYS A 367 2.84 16.84 33.71
CA LYS A 367 2.07 18.03 33.37
C LYS A 367 2.03 19.08 34.49
N GLU A 368 1.88 18.67 35.74
CA GLU A 368 1.84 19.57 36.88
C GLU A 368 3.18 20.32 37.08
N ALA A 369 4.31 19.64 36.86
CA ALA A 369 5.64 20.25 36.90
C ALA A 369 5.80 21.28 35.78
N ILE A 370 5.33 20.97 34.58
CA ILE A 370 5.35 21.87 33.42
C ILE A 370 4.50 23.14 33.71
N LEU A 371 3.27 22.96 34.23
CA LEU A 371 2.39 24.08 34.57
C LEU A 371 2.99 24.96 35.71
N SER A 372 3.66 24.32 36.66
CA SER A 372 4.38 25.04 37.74
C SER A 372 5.54 25.87 37.20
N TYR A 373 6.31 25.32 36.24
CA TYR A 373 7.37 26.03 35.54
C TYR A 373 6.82 27.22 34.75
N ILE A 374 5.72 27.02 34.00
CA ILE A 374 5.05 28.09 33.24
C ILE A 374 4.61 29.23 34.18
N LYS A 375 4.03 28.89 35.32
CA LYS A 375 3.60 29.89 36.32
C LYS A 375 4.76 30.64 36.94
N ALA A 376 5.87 29.98 37.22
CA ALA A 376 7.04 30.57 37.87
C ALA A 376 7.85 31.48 36.93
N HIS A 377 8.01 31.09 35.65
CA HIS A 377 8.94 31.73 34.73
C HIS A 377 8.26 32.53 33.62
N ASN A 378 6.92 32.37 33.45
CA ASN A 378 6.13 33.01 32.38
C ASN A 378 6.82 32.86 30.98
N PRO A 379 7.20 31.63 30.55
CA PRO A 379 7.91 31.44 29.29
C PRO A 379 7.01 31.71 28.09
N ILE A 380 7.62 31.93 26.93
CA ILE A 380 6.95 31.80 25.64
C ILE A 380 6.88 30.29 25.32
N THR A 381 5.69 29.78 25.11
CA THR A 381 5.47 28.34 24.89
C THR A 381 5.29 28.05 23.40
N ILE A 382 6.06 27.08 22.88
CA ILE A 382 6.04 26.65 21.46
C ILE A 382 5.79 25.14 21.39
N SER A 383 4.65 24.72 20.85
CA SER A 383 4.36 23.31 20.59
C SER A 383 4.85 22.89 19.22
N VAL A 384 5.25 21.62 19.07
CA VAL A 384 5.80 21.06 17.82
C VAL A 384 4.88 20.01 17.22
N ASN A 385 4.16 20.35 16.15
CA ASN A 385 3.25 19.47 15.42
C ASN A 385 2.08 18.88 16.22
N PHE A 386 1.68 19.53 17.32
CA PHE A 386 0.52 19.14 18.12
C PHE A 386 -0.01 20.32 18.94
N ILE A 387 -1.18 20.13 19.55
CA ILE A 387 -1.75 21.07 20.54
C ILE A 387 -1.94 20.29 21.82
N PRO A 388 -1.24 20.66 22.92
CA PRO A 388 -1.39 20.01 24.21
C PRO A 388 -2.76 20.30 24.84
N GLU A 389 -3.25 19.38 25.65
CA GLU A 389 -4.49 19.58 26.43
C GLU A 389 -4.19 20.20 27.78
N GLY A 390 -4.82 21.37 28.06
CA GLY A 390 -4.71 22.05 29.34
C GLY A 390 -3.33 22.67 29.62
N ILE A 391 -2.47 22.83 28.62
CA ILE A 391 -1.24 23.62 28.68
C ILE A 391 -1.38 24.76 27.68
N PRO A 392 -1.31 26.02 28.11
CA PRO A 392 -1.40 27.17 27.19
C PRO A 392 -0.17 27.25 26.30
N ILE A 393 -0.36 27.61 25.02
CA ILE A 393 0.71 27.80 24.06
C ILE A 393 0.60 29.15 23.36
N ASP A 394 1.73 29.84 23.19
CA ASP A 394 1.83 31.08 22.44
C ASP A 394 1.98 30.81 20.94
N TYR A 395 2.70 29.74 20.57
CA TYR A 395 3.00 29.35 19.19
C TYR A 395 2.80 27.86 18.95
N ALA A 396 2.38 27.52 17.74
CA ALA A 396 2.40 26.17 17.20
C ALA A 396 3.36 26.11 16.01
N PHE A 397 4.45 25.35 16.12
CA PHE A 397 5.37 25.08 15.03
C PHE A 397 4.90 23.87 14.24
N LEU A 398 4.62 24.05 12.95
CA LEU A 398 4.11 23.03 12.04
C LEU A 398 5.08 22.80 10.88
N SER A 399 5.63 21.61 10.80
CA SER A 399 6.62 21.22 9.79
C SER A 399 6.12 20.22 8.77
N ASN A 400 4.85 19.76 8.87
CA ASN A 400 4.26 18.87 7.89
C ASN A 400 2.76 19.11 7.66
N SER A 401 2.33 18.94 6.41
CA SER A 401 0.96 19.23 5.96
C SER A 401 -0.10 18.30 6.59
N ARG A 402 0.27 17.08 6.95
CA ARG A 402 -0.67 16.12 7.60
C ARG A 402 -1.08 16.63 8.98
N ARG A 403 -0.12 17.10 9.79
CA ARG A 403 -0.40 17.66 11.13
C ARG A 403 -1.23 18.91 11.04
N TYR A 404 -0.93 19.78 10.09
CA TYR A 404 -1.75 20.96 9.86
C TYR A 404 -3.22 20.60 9.60
N VAL A 405 -3.50 19.68 8.68
CA VAL A 405 -4.86 19.24 8.40
C VAL A 405 -5.56 18.65 9.64
N GLN A 406 -4.83 17.89 10.48
CA GLN A 406 -5.37 17.32 11.72
C GLN A 406 -5.66 18.36 12.81
N LEU A 407 -4.91 19.44 12.85
CA LEU A 407 -4.92 20.41 13.94
C LEU A 407 -5.69 21.69 13.60
N ASN A 408 -6.07 21.93 12.35
CA ASN A 408 -6.63 23.19 11.87
C ASN A 408 -7.77 23.72 12.76
N ASN A 409 -8.77 22.92 13.08
CA ASN A 409 -9.90 23.34 13.94
C ASN A 409 -9.43 23.66 15.38
N ARG A 410 -8.54 22.83 15.93
CA ARG A 410 -8.01 23.01 17.28
C ARG A 410 -7.14 24.27 17.42
N LEU A 411 -6.42 24.64 16.35
CA LEU A 411 -5.63 25.88 16.30
C LEU A 411 -6.52 27.12 16.39
N LEU A 412 -7.72 27.09 15.82
CA LEU A 412 -8.68 28.17 15.87
C LEU A 412 -9.34 28.34 17.25
N GLU A 413 -9.47 27.24 18.00
CA GLU A 413 -10.14 27.20 19.30
C GLU A 413 -9.19 27.41 20.48
N HIS A 414 -7.88 27.19 20.27
CA HIS A 414 -6.89 27.27 21.34
C HIS A 414 -6.37 28.70 21.51
N ALA A 415 -6.09 29.06 22.76
CA ALA A 415 -5.57 30.39 23.11
C ALA A 415 -4.38 30.29 24.07
N ASP A 416 -3.59 31.31 24.09
CA ASP A 416 -2.48 31.47 25.06
C ASP A 416 -3.00 31.74 26.51
N ALA A 417 -2.08 31.90 27.46
CA ALA A 417 -2.43 32.16 28.86
C ALA A 417 -3.20 33.47 29.07
N GLN A 418 -3.21 34.37 28.10
CA GLN A 418 -3.92 35.66 28.10
C GLN A 418 -5.21 35.64 27.26
N GLY A 419 -5.61 34.46 26.72
CA GLY A 419 -6.79 34.33 25.88
C GLY A 419 -6.62 34.84 24.44
N ARG A 420 -5.39 35.04 23.97
CA ARG A 420 -5.11 35.44 22.59
C ARG A 420 -4.99 34.20 21.68
N PRO A 421 -5.38 34.28 20.39
CA PRO A 421 -5.21 33.18 19.46
C PRO A 421 -3.75 32.70 19.36
N VAL A 422 -3.54 31.38 19.25
CA VAL A 422 -2.21 30.80 19.03
C VAL A 422 -1.68 31.24 17.68
N ARG A 423 -0.45 31.69 17.65
CA ARG A 423 0.25 32.06 16.41
C ARG A 423 0.88 30.84 15.77
N VAL A 424 0.72 30.71 14.48
CA VAL A 424 1.19 29.54 13.72
C VAL A 424 2.48 29.88 12.98
N ILE A 425 3.52 29.10 13.28
CA ILE A 425 4.78 29.09 12.55
C ILE A 425 4.77 27.84 11.65
N ALA A 426 4.66 28.00 10.35
CA ALA A 426 4.67 26.89 9.42
C ALA A 426 5.93 26.91 8.54
N THR A 427 6.42 25.73 8.19
CA THR A 427 7.46 25.61 7.15
C THR A 427 6.85 25.70 5.75
N SER A 428 7.61 26.16 4.77
CA SER A 428 7.13 26.45 3.41
C SER A 428 6.50 25.25 2.69
N ASN A 429 6.88 24.01 3.02
CA ASN A 429 6.26 22.79 2.52
C ASN A 429 4.81 22.56 3.04
N VAL A 430 4.42 23.20 4.15
CA VAL A 430 3.04 23.14 4.69
C VAL A 430 2.12 24.08 3.92
N THR A 431 2.63 25.20 3.39
CA THR A 431 1.87 26.24 2.69
C THR A 431 1.37 25.82 1.30
N ASN A 432 1.76 24.67 0.78
CA ASN A 432 1.24 24.11 -0.47
C ASN A 432 -0.27 23.80 -0.45
N VAL A 433 -0.92 23.96 0.70
CA VAL A 433 -2.37 23.97 0.81
C VAL A 433 -2.85 25.38 0.47
N LYS A 434 -3.37 25.60 -0.73
CA LYS A 434 -3.93 26.91 -1.18
C LYS A 434 -4.87 27.49 -0.12
N ASP A 435 -4.77 28.80 0.11
CA ASP A 435 -5.64 29.63 0.96
C ASP A 435 -5.42 29.58 2.47
N THR A 436 -4.27 29.12 2.95
CA THR A 436 -3.91 29.23 4.37
C THR A 436 -2.93 30.36 4.62
N HIS A 437 -3.30 31.25 5.52
CA HIS A 437 -2.41 32.28 6.04
C HIS A 437 -1.84 31.80 7.38
N PHE A 438 -0.51 31.74 7.46
CA PHE A 438 0.21 31.52 8.71
C PHE A 438 0.79 32.83 9.20
N ASP A 439 0.94 32.96 10.51
CA ASP A 439 1.54 34.17 11.10
C ASP A 439 3.02 34.31 10.68
N TYR A 440 3.71 33.15 10.52
CA TYR A 440 5.09 33.08 10.06
C TYR A 440 5.29 31.89 9.12
N THR A 441 6.03 32.09 8.04
CA THR A 441 6.38 31.03 7.09
C THR A 441 7.90 30.92 6.96
N LEU A 442 8.46 29.77 7.33
CA LEU A 442 9.90 29.53 7.35
C LEU A 442 10.34 28.62 6.20
N ASN A 443 11.51 28.91 5.64
CA ASN A 443 12.07 28.13 4.53
C ASN A 443 12.44 26.70 4.96
N TYR A 444 11.66 25.73 4.51
CA TYR A 444 11.84 24.32 4.83
C TYR A 444 13.27 23.83 4.52
N ASN A 445 13.80 24.16 3.33
CA ASN A 445 15.11 23.69 2.88
C ASN A 445 16.26 24.15 3.78
N SER A 446 16.12 25.31 4.41
CA SER A 446 17.12 25.88 5.32
C SER A 446 17.10 25.28 6.73
N LEU A 447 16.08 24.47 7.05
CA LEU A 447 15.85 23.86 8.37
C LEU A 447 16.11 22.37 8.42
N ILE A 448 16.14 21.69 7.26
CA ILE A 448 16.37 20.25 7.18
C ILE A 448 17.87 19.89 7.15
N ASP A 449 18.18 18.67 7.52
CA ASP A 449 19.49 18.06 7.32
C ASP A 449 19.42 17.04 6.19
N GLN A 450 19.92 17.40 5.01
CA GLN A 450 19.85 16.54 3.81
C GLN A 450 20.68 15.25 3.92
N ASN A 451 21.63 15.19 4.85
CA ASN A 451 22.50 14.03 5.07
C ASN A 451 21.93 13.07 6.12
N ALA A 452 20.88 13.45 6.84
CA ALA A 452 20.25 12.60 7.82
C ALA A 452 19.37 11.53 7.18
N GLU A 453 19.22 10.37 7.82
CA GLU A 453 18.29 9.31 7.40
C GLU A 453 16.83 9.80 7.44
N ILE A 454 16.49 10.61 8.45
CA ILE A 454 15.23 11.34 8.55
C ILE A 454 15.57 12.84 8.48
N ILE A 455 15.39 13.41 7.30
CA ILE A 455 15.85 14.77 6.99
C ILE A 455 15.03 15.86 7.67
N ASP A 456 13.78 15.57 8.03
CA ASP A 456 12.75 16.52 8.48
C ASP A 456 12.24 16.23 9.91
N ASN A 457 13.16 15.89 10.82
CA ASN A 457 12.83 15.77 12.23
C ASN A 457 12.39 17.14 12.78
N SER A 458 11.14 17.25 13.18
CA SER A 458 10.50 18.51 13.55
C SER A 458 11.15 19.21 14.75
N PHE A 459 11.66 18.44 15.72
CA PHE A 459 12.38 19.02 16.84
C PHE A 459 13.70 19.64 16.39
N VAL A 460 14.49 18.91 15.59
CA VAL A 460 15.74 19.44 15.00
C VAL A 460 15.48 20.67 14.14
N MET A 461 14.40 20.65 13.34
CA MET A 461 14.02 21.81 12.53
C MET A 461 13.74 23.05 13.40
N LEU A 462 13.01 22.89 14.52
CA LEU A 462 12.78 24.00 15.45
C LEU A 462 14.08 24.47 16.11
N LEU A 463 14.98 23.54 16.48
CA LEU A 463 16.31 23.94 16.99
C LEU A 463 17.09 24.74 15.95
N ASN A 464 17.03 24.37 14.68
CA ASN A 464 17.65 25.15 13.60
C ASN A 464 16.99 26.52 13.40
N VAL A 465 15.70 26.70 13.70
CA VAL A 465 15.08 28.03 13.77
C VAL A 465 15.70 28.83 14.90
N LEU A 466 15.84 28.26 16.12
CA LEU A 466 16.42 28.97 17.27
C LEU A 466 17.85 29.46 16.99
N THR A 467 18.67 28.68 16.27
CA THR A 467 20.04 29.09 15.91
C THR A 467 20.10 30.31 14.98
N LYS A 468 19.00 30.62 14.29
CA LYS A 468 18.88 31.80 13.41
C LYS A 468 18.29 33.01 14.13
N THR A 469 17.95 32.88 15.40
CA THR A 469 17.42 33.95 16.27
C THR A 469 18.45 34.34 17.34
N SER A 470 18.11 35.31 18.17
CA SER A 470 18.92 35.71 19.32
C SER A 470 18.73 34.81 20.56
N VAL A 471 18.05 33.70 20.43
CA VAL A 471 17.78 32.77 21.53
C VAL A 471 18.97 31.86 21.77
N HIS A 472 19.51 31.89 23.01
CA HIS A 472 20.63 31.04 23.41
C HIS A 472 20.25 30.00 24.49
N HIS A 473 19.05 30.10 25.04
CA HIS A 473 18.56 29.18 26.07
C HIS A 473 17.08 28.87 25.86
N ALA A 474 16.70 27.61 26.01
CA ALA A 474 15.30 27.16 26.00
C ALA A 474 15.09 25.94 26.93
N ALA A 475 13.94 25.91 27.60
CA ALA A 475 13.48 24.70 28.29
C ALA A 475 12.73 23.78 27.32
N CYS A 476 12.79 22.48 27.56
CA CYS A 476 12.16 21.43 26.74
C CYS A 476 11.34 20.50 27.63
N ALA A 477 10.11 20.15 27.22
CA ALA A 477 9.28 19.15 27.87
C ALA A 477 8.58 18.27 26.81
N GLY A 478 8.40 16.98 27.12
CA GLY A 478 7.75 16.02 26.22
C GLY A 478 8.57 15.63 24.98
N PHE A 479 9.89 15.84 25.00
CA PHE A 479 10.83 15.32 23.99
C PHE A 479 11.51 14.07 24.55
N ASP A 480 10.74 13.01 24.75
CA ASP A 480 11.13 11.80 25.48
C ASP A 480 12.14 10.93 24.74
N GLY A 481 12.19 11.04 23.39
CA GLY A 481 12.85 10.10 22.50
C GLY A 481 11.97 8.89 22.18
N TYR A 482 12.46 8.02 21.28
CA TYR A 482 11.67 6.92 20.70
C TYR A 482 12.09 5.56 21.23
N THR A 483 11.13 4.60 21.26
CA THR A 483 11.33 3.19 21.62
C THR A 483 10.70 2.28 20.57
N VAL A 484 11.23 1.03 20.48
CA VAL A 484 10.68 -0.01 19.60
C VAL A 484 9.34 -0.51 20.13
N ASP A 485 9.24 -0.76 21.44
CA ASP A 485 8.14 -1.51 22.07
C ASP A 485 7.16 -0.63 22.87
N GLY A 486 7.29 0.70 22.82
CA GLY A 486 6.49 1.61 23.64
C GLY A 486 5.60 2.55 22.88
N ASP A 487 4.63 3.12 23.59
CA ASP A 487 3.90 4.29 23.14
C ASP A 487 4.85 5.50 23.19
N ASN A 488 5.24 6.00 22.01
CA ASN A 488 6.18 7.11 21.87
C ASN A 488 5.49 8.48 22.03
N TYR A 489 4.17 8.52 22.13
CA TYR A 489 3.40 9.75 22.16
C TYR A 489 2.31 9.68 23.23
N TYR A 490 1.96 10.84 23.81
CA TYR A 490 0.85 10.94 24.76
C TYR A 490 -0.50 10.56 24.11
N ASN A 491 -0.63 10.72 22.80
CA ASN A 491 -1.77 10.32 22.01
C ASN A 491 -1.36 9.24 21.00
N SER A 492 -1.85 8.03 21.15
CA SER A 492 -1.52 6.88 20.29
C SER A 492 -1.84 7.10 18.80
N ALA A 493 -2.79 7.98 18.46
CA ALA A 493 -3.08 8.37 17.07
C ALA A 493 -1.93 9.13 16.40
N MET A 494 -0.94 9.60 17.17
CA MET A 494 0.27 10.25 16.65
C MET A 494 1.38 9.24 16.33
N ASP A 495 1.28 8.01 16.84
CA ASP A 495 2.30 6.99 16.66
C ASP A 495 2.34 6.45 15.22
N TYR A 496 3.52 6.06 14.76
CA TYR A 496 3.73 5.50 13.44
C TYR A 496 4.92 4.55 13.39
N ARG A 497 4.82 3.57 12.50
CA ARG A 497 5.74 2.42 12.41
C ARG A 497 7.22 2.83 12.28
N ILE A 498 7.54 3.80 11.41
CA ILE A 498 8.92 4.24 11.17
C ILE A 498 9.57 4.80 12.43
N ALA A 499 8.82 5.51 13.30
CA ALA A 499 9.37 6.01 14.55
C ALA A 499 9.81 4.87 15.49
N ARG A 500 9.10 3.74 15.46
CA ARG A 500 9.47 2.53 16.21
C ARG A 500 10.66 1.82 15.58
N GLU A 501 10.56 1.50 14.28
CA GLU A 501 11.60 0.75 13.54
C GLU A 501 12.95 1.47 13.53
N LYS A 502 12.95 2.81 13.45
CA LYS A 502 14.15 3.65 13.39
C LYS A 502 14.43 4.40 14.69
N SER A 503 13.85 3.99 15.79
CA SER A 503 13.94 4.68 17.08
C SER A 503 15.38 4.97 17.51
N GLN A 504 16.30 4.02 17.32
CA GLN A 504 17.71 4.17 17.69
C GLN A 504 18.41 5.21 16.80
N SER A 505 18.24 5.15 15.48
CA SER A 505 18.88 6.11 14.56
C SER A 505 18.32 7.51 14.72
N ILE A 506 17.00 7.65 14.98
CA ILE A 506 16.38 8.95 15.26
C ILE A 506 16.94 9.53 16.55
N ASN A 507 16.97 8.75 17.63
CA ASN A 507 17.51 9.22 18.91
C ASN A 507 18.97 9.64 18.79
N GLN A 508 19.79 8.83 18.11
CA GLN A 508 21.20 9.16 17.91
C GLN A 508 21.38 10.45 17.11
N TYR A 509 20.60 10.62 16.05
CA TYR A 509 20.61 11.85 15.24
C TYR A 509 20.28 13.10 16.06
N VAL A 510 19.26 13.02 16.93
CA VAL A 510 18.92 14.14 17.82
C VAL A 510 20.03 14.40 18.83
N ILE A 511 20.58 13.36 19.47
CA ILE A 511 21.70 13.48 20.43
C ILE A 511 22.92 14.15 19.79
N ASP A 512 23.29 13.75 18.57
CA ASP A 512 24.45 14.31 17.87
C ASP A 512 24.19 15.77 17.45
N THR A 513 22.94 16.08 17.09
CA THR A 513 22.53 17.46 16.84
C THR A 513 22.64 18.33 18.10
N LEU A 514 22.16 17.84 19.26
CA LEU A 514 22.27 18.55 20.54
C LEU A 514 23.72 18.83 20.91
N LYS A 515 24.61 17.84 20.74
CA LYS A 515 26.05 18.00 20.98
C LYS A 515 26.65 19.08 20.07
N ARG A 516 26.28 19.07 18.78
CA ARG A 516 26.76 20.08 17.81
C ARG A 516 26.30 21.49 18.18
N LEU A 517 25.09 21.62 18.71
CA LEU A 517 24.50 22.90 19.07
C LEU A 517 24.90 23.40 20.47
N ALA A 518 25.52 22.61 21.34
CA ALA A 518 25.81 22.93 22.73
C ALA A 518 26.68 24.18 22.93
N GLY A 519 27.43 24.61 21.90
CA GLY A 519 28.21 25.88 21.94
C GLY A 519 27.40 27.15 21.63
N THR A 520 26.20 27.02 21.07
CA THR A 520 25.35 28.12 20.61
C THR A 520 23.98 28.18 21.29
N LEU A 521 23.45 27.00 21.68
CA LEU A 521 22.13 26.86 22.28
C LEU A 521 22.19 25.93 23.50
N THR A 522 21.77 26.42 24.66
CA THR A 522 21.65 25.61 25.88
C THR A 522 20.21 25.18 26.05
N LEU A 523 19.99 23.86 26.22
CA LEU A 523 18.68 23.27 26.43
C LEU A 523 18.57 22.64 27.82
N GLU A 524 17.50 23.00 28.54
CA GLU A 524 17.13 22.41 29.84
C GLU A 524 15.93 21.49 29.66
N PHE A 525 16.07 20.19 29.93
CA PHE A 525 14.96 19.24 29.85
C PHE A 525 14.22 19.18 31.19
N LEU A 526 12.95 19.59 31.19
CA LEU A 526 12.08 19.58 32.37
C LEU A 526 11.43 18.19 32.61
N THR A 527 11.38 17.34 31.59
CA THR A 527 10.86 15.98 31.66
C THR A 527 11.93 14.97 31.26
N ASP A 528 11.77 13.74 31.69
CA ASP A 528 12.71 12.66 31.34
C ASP A 528 12.85 12.53 29.81
N SER A 529 14.11 12.43 29.36
CA SER A 529 14.44 12.35 27.93
C SER A 529 15.62 11.42 27.67
N LYS A 530 15.51 10.60 26.61
CA LYS A 530 16.62 9.77 26.12
C LYS A 530 17.70 10.57 25.40
N TYR A 531 17.45 11.81 25.11
CA TYR A 531 18.39 12.71 24.44
C TYR A 531 19.46 13.26 25.40
N VAL A 532 19.18 13.23 26.69
CA VAL A 532 20.06 13.75 27.76
C VAL A 532 20.26 12.62 28.77
N LYS A 533 21.46 12.05 28.81
CA LYS A 533 21.88 11.09 29.83
C LYS A 533 23.13 11.59 30.50
#